data_e3130017bd0b34b8d33604dca3202fdd
#
_entry.id   e3130017bd0b34b8d33604dca3202fdd
#
_cell.length_a   1.000
_cell.length_b   1.000
_cell.length_c   1.000
_cell.angle_alpha   90.00
_cell.angle_beta   90.00
_cell.angle_gamma   90.00
#
_symmetry.space_group_name_H-M   'P 1'
#
loop_
_entity.id
_entity.type
_entity.pdbx_description
1 polymer ?
#
loop_
_entity_poly.entity_id
_entity_poly.type
_entity_poly.pdbx_seq_one_letter_code
_entity_poly.pdbx_strand_id
1 'polypeptide(L)'
;MYKRQSFGSVKVRVCEYTLNEQGEEIPFEADEHGDYPDTEAGGSDISRIVRVENAGAQPEYVRARLRMTSVAPDGTSADASGDVAFHVNAGEGSPWIDGGDGWYYYRGLAGRGGVLDSGAMTESLMDSLRFVGDYHDAARDGSFRLDIDVQAVQAKNQQANDTVLDVLDVAGWPEAN
;
A
#
# COMPACT_ATOMS: atom_id res chain seq x y z
N MET A 1 4.19 -9.99 -6.63
CA MET A 1 2.97 -9.81 -7.46
C MET A 1 2.75 -8.33 -7.73
N TYR A 2 2.38 -8.00 -8.95
CA TYR A 2 2.09 -6.62 -9.32
C TYR A 2 0.60 -6.47 -9.62
N LYS A 3 -0.04 -5.49 -8.96
CA LYS A 3 -1.40 -5.08 -9.29
C LYS A 3 -1.32 -3.81 -10.11
N ARG A 4 -2.01 -3.79 -11.25
CA ARG A 4 -2.09 -2.60 -12.10
C ARG A 4 -3.46 -1.97 -11.96
N GLN A 5 -3.48 -0.65 -11.79
CA GLN A 5 -4.68 0.14 -11.90
C GLN A 5 -4.48 1.18 -12.99
N SER A 6 -5.55 1.47 -13.74
CA SER A 6 -5.51 2.43 -14.83
C SER A 6 -6.74 3.33 -14.77
N PHE A 7 -6.51 4.64 -14.84
CA PHE A 7 -7.53 5.68 -14.84
C PHE A 7 -7.25 6.58 -16.06
N GLY A 8 -7.79 6.21 -17.23
CA GLY A 8 -7.45 6.88 -18.47
C GLY A 8 -5.98 6.68 -18.84
N SER A 9 -5.21 7.79 -18.91
CA SER A 9 -3.77 7.75 -19.18
C SER A 9 -2.92 7.53 -17.93
N VAL A 10 -3.52 7.48 -16.75
CA VAL A 10 -2.85 7.30 -15.46
C VAL A 10 -2.73 5.82 -15.16
N LYS A 11 -1.53 5.36 -14.86
CA LYS A 11 -1.26 3.95 -14.52
C LYS A 11 -0.37 3.87 -13.31
N VAL A 12 -0.75 3.03 -12.36
CA VAL A 12 0.06 2.73 -11.17
C VAL A 12 0.29 1.24 -11.03
N ARG A 13 1.39 0.90 -10.38
CA ARG A 13 1.74 -0.48 -10.06
C ARG A 13 2.13 -0.57 -8.59
N VAL A 14 1.58 -1.56 -7.90
CA VAL A 14 2.03 -1.91 -6.54
C VAL A 14 3.20 -2.87 -6.66
N CYS A 15 4.30 -2.55 -5.99
CA CYS A 15 5.50 -3.38 -5.93
C CYS A 15 5.67 -3.86 -4.50
N GLU A 16 5.73 -5.18 -4.33
CA GLU A 16 5.77 -5.83 -3.03
C GLU A 16 7.01 -6.69 -2.90
N TYR A 17 7.70 -6.55 -1.76
CA TYR A 17 8.94 -7.25 -1.47
C TYR A 17 8.89 -7.84 -0.06
N THR A 18 9.73 -8.81 0.17
CA THR A 18 10.05 -9.34 1.50
C THR A 18 11.55 -9.43 1.67
N LEU A 19 12.02 -9.64 2.89
CA LEU A 19 13.44 -9.86 3.15
C LEU A 19 13.71 -11.36 3.19
N ASN A 20 14.78 -11.80 2.51
CA ASN A 20 15.27 -13.16 2.61
C ASN A 20 16.08 -13.34 3.92
N GLU A 21 16.60 -14.55 4.13
CA GLU A 21 17.41 -14.87 5.33
C GLU A 21 18.68 -14.02 5.45
N GLN A 22 19.18 -13.49 4.34
CA GLN A 22 20.35 -12.60 4.28
C GLN A 22 19.99 -11.12 4.48
N GLY A 23 18.70 -10.80 4.65
CA GLY A 23 18.22 -9.41 4.78
C GLY A 23 18.13 -8.65 3.46
N GLU A 24 18.16 -9.35 2.33
CA GLU A 24 18.03 -8.74 1.00
C GLU A 24 16.57 -8.69 0.56
N GLU A 25 16.20 -7.60 -0.11
CA GLU A 25 14.84 -7.46 -0.68
C GLU A 25 14.69 -8.40 -1.87
N ILE A 26 13.67 -9.25 -1.80
CA ILE A 26 13.25 -10.10 -2.91
C ILE A 26 11.77 -9.87 -3.18
N PRO A 27 11.29 -10.09 -4.43
CA PRO A 27 9.86 -9.95 -4.72
C PRO A 27 9.01 -10.84 -3.82
N PHE A 28 7.92 -10.30 -3.32
CA PHE A 28 6.93 -11.08 -2.57
C PHE A 28 6.05 -11.83 -3.56
N GLU A 29 5.91 -13.13 -3.32
CA GLU A 29 5.00 -13.98 -4.09
C GLU A 29 3.88 -14.47 -3.17
N ALA A 30 2.64 -14.12 -3.50
CA ALA A 30 1.49 -14.60 -2.75
C ALA A 30 1.27 -16.08 -2.99
N ASP A 31 0.95 -16.81 -1.92
CA ASP A 31 0.46 -18.18 -2.05
C ASP A 31 -0.96 -18.15 -2.64
N GLU A 32 -1.31 -19.18 -3.41
CA GLU A 32 -2.67 -19.35 -3.97
C GLU A 32 -3.75 -19.45 -2.89
N HIS A 33 -3.38 -19.82 -1.66
CA HIS A 33 -4.28 -19.96 -0.51
C HIS A 33 -4.30 -18.75 0.42
N GLY A 34 -3.56 -17.68 0.11
CA GLY A 34 -3.45 -16.48 0.91
C GLY A 34 -2.00 -16.14 1.20
N ASP A 35 -1.76 -14.95 1.74
CA ASP A 35 -0.39 -14.46 1.99
C ASP A 35 0.22 -15.06 3.26
N TYR A 36 -0.60 -15.28 4.29
CA TYR A 36 -0.13 -15.70 5.60
C TYR A 36 -1.06 -16.79 6.15
N PRO A 37 -0.63 -18.07 6.16
CA PRO A 37 -1.38 -19.12 6.86
C PRO A 37 -1.55 -18.77 8.35
N ASP A 38 -2.71 -19.06 8.91
CA ASP A 38 -2.99 -18.81 10.33
C ASP A 38 -1.92 -19.42 11.25
N THR A 39 -1.45 -20.63 10.91
CA THR A 39 -0.44 -21.34 11.69
C THR A 39 0.94 -20.69 11.67
N GLU A 40 1.21 -19.86 10.70
CA GLU A 40 2.49 -19.14 10.55
C GLU A 40 2.40 -17.70 11.05
N ALA A 41 1.19 -17.17 11.24
CA ALA A 41 1.00 -15.84 11.79
C ALA A 41 1.38 -15.85 13.27
N GLY A 42 2.53 -15.30 13.57
CA GLY A 42 3.03 -15.17 14.95
C GLY A 42 2.97 -13.74 15.45
N GLY A 43 3.24 -13.52 16.73
CA GLY A 43 3.32 -12.19 17.34
C GLY A 43 4.60 -11.43 17.02
N SER A 44 5.36 -11.84 16.01
CA SER A 44 6.60 -11.21 15.56
C SER A 44 6.38 -10.38 14.31
N ASP A 45 7.28 -9.45 14.06
CA ASP A 45 7.26 -8.66 12.83
C ASP A 45 7.57 -9.54 11.61
N ILE A 46 6.74 -9.38 10.59
CA ILE A 46 6.89 -10.07 9.30
C ILE A 46 7.24 -9.02 8.27
N SER A 47 8.34 -9.20 7.54
CA SER A 47 8.70 -8.26 6.49
C SER A 47 7.69 -8.28 5.35
N ARG A 48 7.22 -7.11 4.96
CA ARG A 48 6.39 -6.89 3.79
C ARG A 48 6.56 -5.45 3.36
N ILE A 49 7.33 -5.26 2.29
CA ILE A 49 7.71 -3.93 1.82
C ILE A 49 6.80 -3.57 0.66
N VAL A 50 6.13 -2.43 0.77
CA VAL A 50 5.15 -1.96 -0.22
C VAL A 50 5.61 -0.63 -0.80
N ARG A 51 5.80 -0.59 -2.12
CA ARG A 51 6.09 0.62 -2.88
C ARG A 51 5.09 0.78 -4.01
N VAL A 52 4.97 2.00 -4.52
CA VAL A 52 4.11 2.32 -5.65
C VAL A 52 4.97 2.88 -6.77
N GLU A 53 4.77 2.38 -7.98
CA GLU A 53 5.46 2.86 -9.18
C GLU A 53 4.47 3.60 -10.09
N ASN A 54 4.90 4.74 -10.60
CA ASN A 54 4.20 5.38 -11.71
C ASN A 54 4.49 4.61 -13.01
N ALA A 55 3.55 3.78 -13.43
CA ALA A 55 3.67 3.00 -14.65
C ALA A 55 3.07 3.73 -15.88
N GLY A 56 2.63 4.97 -15.70
CA GLY A 56 2.10 5.82 -16.76
C GLY A 56 3.17 6.65 -17.44
N ALA A 57 2.75 7.43 -18.43
CA ALA A 57 3.63 8.27 -19.24
C ALA A 57 3.80 9.71 -18.70
N GLN A 58 2.99 10.10 -17.71
CA GLN A 58 2.96 11.45 -17.18
C GLN A 58 3.18 11.46 -15.67
N PRO A 59 3.66 12.57 -15.09
CA PRO A 59 3.74 12.72 -13.65
C PRO A 59 2.36 12.59 -13.00
N GLU A 60 2.31 11.98 -11.82
CA GLU A 60 1.07 11.73 -11.10
C GLU A 60 1.24 11.89 -9.58
N TYR A 61 0.11 12.04 -8.89
CA TYR A 61 0.02 11.89 -7.44
C TYR A 61 -0.58 10.53 -7.12
N VAL A 62 -0.15 9.92 -6.02
CA VAL A 62 -0.62 8.59 -5.63
C VAL A 62 -1.07 8.58 -4.18
N ARG A 63 -2.05 7.73 -3.88
CA ARG A 63 -2.45 7.37 -2.53
C ARG A 63 -2.70 5.87 -2.44
N ALA A 64 -2.58 5.32 -1.24
CA ALA A 64 -2.73 3.88 -1.00
C ALA A 64 -3.51 3.61 0.28
N ARG A 65 -4.17 2.46 0.33
CA ARG A 65 -4.88 1.97 1.51
C ARG A 65 -4.50 0.52 1.75
N LEU A 66 -4.27 0.17 3.01
CA LEU A 66 -3.90 -1.17 3.45
C LEU A 66 -5.07 -1.79 4.22
N ARG A 67 -5.43 -3.02 3.86
CA ARG A 67 -6.44 -3.80 4.57
C ARG A 67 -5.98 -5.24 4.69
N MET A 68 -6.35 -5.90 5.78
CA MET A 68 -6.14 -7.33 5.94
C MET A 68 -7.47 -8.05 5.87
N THR A 69 -7.54 -9.11 5.09
CA THR A 69 -8.71 -9.98 4.96
C THR A 69 -8.36 -11.35 5.49
N SER A 70 -9.19 -11.90 6.36
CA SER A 70 -9.11 -13.30 6.74
C SER A 70 -9.89 -14.16 5.76
N VAL A 71 -9.36 -15.34 5.43
CA VAL A 71 -10.00 -16.30 4.54
C VAL A 71 -10.06 -17.64 5.25
N ALA A 72 -11.26 -18.07 5.61
CA ALA A 72 -11.48 -19.37 6.25
C ALA A 72 -11.32 -20.52 5.23
N PRO A 73 -11.10 -21.77 5.69
CA PRO A 73 -10.96 -22.92 4.79
C PRO A 73 -12.16 -23.16 3.86
N ASP A 74 -13.35 -22.71 4.25
CA ASP A 74 -14.57 -22.78 3.42
C ASP A 74 -14.67 -21.67 2.37
N GLY A 75 -13.69 -20.76 2.30
CA GLY A 75 -13.66 -19.61 1.40
C GLY A 75 -14.35 -18.36 1.92
N THR A 76 -14.97 -18.41 3.11
CA THR A 76 -15.59 -17.23 3.73
C THR A 76 -14.50 -16.21 4.08
N SER A 77 -14.70 -14.95 3.74
CA SER A 77 -13.76 -13.87 4.03
C SER A 77 -14.39 -12.81 4.94
N ALA A 78 -13.53 -12.16 5.73
CA ALA A 78 -13.93 -11.09 6.62
C ALA A 78 -12.79 -10.07 6.77
N ASP A 79 -13.14 -8.84 7.17
CA ASP A 79 -12.13 -7.84 7.49
C ASP A 79 -11.38 -8.23 8.77
N ALA A 80 -10.06 -8.32 8.69
CA ALA A 80 -9.16 -8.63 9.79
C ALA A 80 -8.14 -7.52 10.04
N SER A 81 -8.40 -6.31 9.55
CA SER A 81 -7.47 -5.17 9.71
C SER A 81 -7.25 -4.80 11.17
N GLY A 82 -8.21 -5.06 12.04
CA GLY A 82 -8.08 -4.85 13.49
C GLY A 82 -7.16 -5.85 14.19
N ASP A 83 -6.81 -6.95 13.54
CA ASP A 83 -5.96 -8.00 14.08
C ASP A 83 -4.51 -7.88 13.61
N VAL A 84 -4.16 -6.78 12.96
CA VAL A 84 -2.84 -6.53 12.39
C VAL A 84 -2.38 -5.12 12.71
N ALA A 85 -1.13 -5.00 13.13
CA ALA A 85 -0.43 -3.72 13.21
C ALA A 85 0.45 -3.57 11.97
N PHE A 86 0.17 -2.56 11.16
CA PHE A 86 0.97 -2.20 10.00
C PHE A 86 2.05 -1.18 10.41
N HIS A 87 3.31 -1.48 10.16
CA HIS A 87 4.40 -0.54 10.36
C HIS A 87 4.55 0.34 9.13
N VAL A 88 3.81 1.46 9.14
CA VAL A 88 3.75 2.38 8.00
C VAL A 88 4.72 3.54 8.18
N ASN A 89 5.29 4.01 7.07
CA ASN A 89 6.19 5.16 7.01
C ASN A 89 5.37 6.43 6.75
N ALA A 90 4.46 6.73 7.67
CA ALA A 90 3.55 7.88 7.60
C ALA A 90 3.67 8.72 8.87
N GLY A 91 3.76 10.03 8.71
CA GLY A 91 3.91 10.97 9.81
C GLY A 91 4.83 12.13 9.46
N GLU A 92 5.18 12.92 10.45
CA GLU A 92 6.06 14.06 10.27
C GLU A 92 7.45 13.59 9.81
N GLY A 93 7.93 14.17 8.72
CA GLY A 93 9.23 13.81 8.13
C GLY A 93 9.27 12.50 7.37
N SER A 94 8.15 11.80 7.27
CA SER A 94 8.02 10.56 6.50
C SER A 94 7.58 10.84 5.06
N PRO A 95 7.87 9.93 4.12
CA PRO A 95 7.49 10.14 2.72
C PRO A 95 5.98 10.00 2.47
N TRP A 96 5.26 9.36 3.39
CA TRP A 96 3.80 9.20 3.30
C TRP A 96 3.11 9.94 4.43
N ILE A 97 1.81 10.24 4.23
CA ILE A 97 1.00 10.96 5.19
C ILE A 97 -0.32 10.22 5.38
N ASP A 98 -0.69 9.99 6.63
CA ASP A 98 -2.02 9.51 6.98
C ASP A 98 -3.03 10.66 6.77
N GLY A 99 -3.95 10.48 5.83
CA GLY A 99 -4.97 11.48 5.50
C GLY A 99 -6.13 11.56 6.51
N GLY A 100 -6.19 10.62 7.44
CA GLY A 100 -7.31 10.54 8.41
C GLY A 100 -8.61 10.01 7.79
N ASP A 101 -8.60 9.64 6.53
CA ASP A 101 -9.74 9.14 5.74
C ASP A 101 -9.60 7.66 5.34
N GLY A 102 -8.62 6.96 5.91
CA GLY A 102 -8.27 5.58 5.57
C GLY A 102 -7.24 5.45 4.46
N TRP A 103 -6.83 6.56 3.87
CA TRP A 103 -5.82 6.59 2.82
C TRP A 103 -4.52 7.21 3.30
N TYR A 104 -3.40 6.66 2.80
CA TYR A 104 -2.07 7.23 2.92
C TYR A 104 -1.71 7.93 1.62
N TYR A 105 -1.25 9.17 1.72
CA TYR A 105 -0.91 10.02 0.57
C TYR A 105 0.60 10.14 0.46
N TYR A 106 1.13 9.92 -0.74
CA TYR A 106 2.56 10.04 -0.97
C TYR A 106 2.96 11.50 -1.14
N ARG A 107 3.79 12.00 -0.24
CA ARG A 107 4.37 13.35 -0.32
C ARG A 107 5.81 13.34 -0.83
N GLY A 108 6.54 12.24 -0.60
CA GLY A 108 7.95 12.13 -0.90
C GLY A 108 8.82 12.99 0.02
N LEU A 109 10.11 12.93 -0.22
CA LEU A 109 11.11 13.68 0.55
C LEU A 109 11.78 14.79 -0.28
N ALA A 110 11.43 14.91 -1.55
CA ALA A 110 12.08 15.81 -2.50
C ALA A 110 11.51 17.25 -2.51
N GLY A 111 10.53 17.55 -1.67
CA GLY A 111 9.92 18.89 -1.61
C GLY A 111 9.04 19.23 -2.82
N ARG A 112 8.54 18.23 -3.53
CA ARG A 112 7.71 18.40 -4.74
C ARG A 112 6.22 18.16 -4.48
N GLY A 113 5.79 18.12 -3.22
CA GLY A 113 4.40 17.92 -2.84
C GLY A 113 3.86 16.50 -3.10
N GLY A 114 4.71 15.57 -3.53
CA GLY A 114 4.33 14.19 -3.84
C GLY A 114 4.26 13.86 -5.33
N VAL A 115 4.64 14.76 -6.21
CA VAL A 115 4.69 14.48 -7.66
C VAL A 115 5.64 13.32 -7.93
N LEU A 116 5.11 12.26 -8.53
CA LEU A 116 5.85 11.06 -8.90
C LEU A 116 6.00 11.03 -10.42
N ASP A 117 7.24 11.14 -10.90
CA ASP A 117 7.53 11.16 -12.33
C ASP A 117 7.28 9.80 -12.97
N SER A 118 7.07 9.80 -14.29
CA SER A 118 6.92 8.57 -15.06
C SER A 118 8.10 7.62 -14.81
N GLY A 119 7.79 6.36 -14.50
CA GLY A 119 8.79 5.33 -14.21
C GLY A 119 9.41 5.40 -12.82
N ALA A 120 9.09 6.43 -12.03
CA ALA A 120 9.62 6.55 -10.68
C ALA A 120 8.83 5.69 -9.68
N MET A 121 9.52 5.29 -8.61
CA MET A 121 8.95 4.49 -7.52
C MET A 121 9.00 5.30 -6.23
N THR A 122 7.95 5.17 -5.42
CA THR A 122 7.92 5.81 -4.09
C THR A 122 8.91 5.14 -3.14
N GLU A 123 9.25 5.83 -2.08
CA GLU A 123 9.78 5.17 -0.88
C GLU A 123 8.70 4.24 -0.32
N SER A 124 9.11 3.29 0.52
CA SER A 124 8.16 2.30 1.05
C SER A 124 7.08 2.95 1.90
N LEU A 125 5.83 2.54 1.66
CA LEU A 125 4.70 2.86 2.54
C LEU A 125 4.76 2.05 3.83
N MET A 126 5.09 0.77 3.70
CA MET A 126 5.13 -0.19 4.79
C MET A 126 6.37 -1.07 4.65
N ASP A 127 7.01 -1.40 5.76
CA ASP A 127 8.18 -2.28 5.78
C ASP A 127 7.89 -3.64 6.44
N SER A 128 6.94 -3.68 7.36
CA SER A 128 6.57 -4.90 8.08
C SER A 128 5.16 -4.81 8.63
N LEU A 129 4.66 -5.96 9.07
CA LEU A 129 3.39 -6.05 9.78
C LEU A 129 3.52 -7.06 10.93
N ARG A 130 2.59 -6.99 11.88
CA ARG A 130 2.53 -7.91 13.02
C ARG A 130 1.09 -8.26 13.29
N PHE A 131 0.80 -9.55 13.47
CA PHE A 131 -0.50 -10.00 13.94
C PHE A 131 -0.63 -9.76 15.44
N VAL A 132 -1.77 -9.21 15.86
CA VAL A 132 -2.06 -8.83 17.25
C VAL A 132 -3.46 -9.33 17.63
N GLY A 133 -3.75 -9.43 18.95
CA GLY A 133 -5.06 -9.83 19.41
C GLY A 133 -5.41 -11.30 19.10
N ASP A 134 -6.67 -11.55 18.82
CA ASP A 134 -7.23 -12.90 18.62
C ASP A 134 -7.24 -13.32 17.14
N TYR A 135 -6.14 -13.11 16.45
CA TYR A 135 -6.05 -13.36 15.00
C TYR A 135 -6.33 -14.81 14.59
N HIS A 136 -6.04 -15.79 15.46
CA HIS A 136 -6.37 -17.18 15.18
C HIS A 136 -7.88 -17.41 15.01
N ASP A 137 -8.69 -16.74 15.82
CA ASP A 137 -10.14 -16.80 15.71
C ASP A 137 -10.64 -16.17 14.41
N ALA A 138 -9.98 -15.11 13.94
CA ALA A 138 -10.34 -14.42 12.70
C ALA A 138 -10.14 -15.31 11.47
N ALA A 139 -9.04 -16.03 11.39
CA ALA A 139 -8.72 -16.89 10.24
C ALA A 139 -9.34 -18.28 10.34
N ARG A 140 -9.61 -18.80 11.54
CA ARG A 140 -10.19 -20.13 11.78
C ARG A 140 -9.50 -21.26 11.00
N ASP A 141 -8.18 -21.38 11.18
CA ASP A 141 -7.33 -22.35 10.48
C ASP A 141 -7.20 -22.09 8.95
N GLY A 142 -7.60 -20.93 8.48
CA GLY A 142 -7.41 -20.50 7.11
C GLY A 142 -6.14 -19.68 6.91
N SER A 143 -6.30 -18.55 6.25
CA SER A 143 -5.19 -17.66 5.92
C SER A 143 -5.59 -16.19 6.01
N PHE A 144 -4.59 -15.32 5.94
CA PHE A 144 -4.77 -13.88 5.82
C PHE A 144 -4.22 -13.40 4.49
N ARG A 145 -4.85 -12.38 3.92
CA ARG A 145 -4.42 -11.73 2.69
C ARG A 145 -4.31 -10.23 2.90
N LEU A 146 -3.18 -9.65 2.52
CA LEU A 146 -3.00 -8.21 2.50
C LEU A 146 -3.59 -7.65 1.21
N ASP A 147 -4.57 -6.77 1.34
CA ASP A 147 -5.16 -6.04 0.24
C ASP A 147 -4.59 -4.63 0.19
N ILE A 148 -4.02 -4.25 -0.94
CA ILE A 148 -3.42 -2.94 -1.16
C ILE A 148 -4.18 -2.27 -2.29
N ASP A 149 -4.95 -1.22 -1.95
CA ASP A 149 -5.62 -0.40 -2.93
C ASP A 149 -4.76 0.83 -3.23
N VAL A 150 -4.54 1.12 -4.49
CA VAL A 150 -3.73 2.26 -4.93
C VAL A 150 -4.52 3.06 -5.95
N GLN A 151 -4.47 4.38 -5.82
CA GLN A 151 -5.08 5.31 -6.76
C GLN A 151 -4.09 6.36 -7.18
N ALA A 152 -4.24 6.86 -8.40
CA ALA A 152 -3.43 7.94 -8.93
C ALA A 152 -4.29 8.95 -9.67
N VAL A 153 -3.83 10.21 -9.67
CA VAL A 153 -4.37 11.28 -10.52
C VAL A 153 -3.22 11.97 -11.22
N GLN A 154 -3.46 12.48 -12.42
CA GLN A 154 -2.45 13.24 -13.15
C GLN A 154 -2.05 14.49 -12.35
N ALA A 155 -0.77 14.76 -12.28
CA ALA A 155 -0.26 16.01 -11.69
C ALA A 155 -0.54 17.23 -12.59
N LYS A 156 -0.64 17.01 -13.89
CA LYS A 156 -0.97 18.05 -14.87
C LYS A 156 -2.37 18.60 -14.60
N ASN A 157 -2.49 19.93 -14.65
CA ASN A 157 -3.75 20.66 -14.42
C ASN A 157 -4.27 20.61 -12.98
N GLN A 158 -3.50 20.12 -12.03
CA GLN A 158 -3.83 20.21 -10.60
C GLN A 158 -3.42 21.55 -10.00
N GLN A 159 -2.51 22.27 -10.67
CA GLN A 159 -1.94 23.51 -10.17
C GLN A 159 -2.51 24.72 -10.91
N ALA A 160 -2.90 25.74 -10.16
CA ALA A 160 -3.12 27.07 -10.69
C ALA A 160 -1.85 27.90 -10.43
N ASN A 161 -1.31 28.54 -11.46
CA ASN A 161 -0.20 29.51 -11.35
C ASN A 161 1.18 28.93 -10.96
N ASP A 162 1.58 27.80 -11.52
CA ASP A 162 2.91 27.19 -11.33
C ASP A 162 3.32 26.94 -9.87
N THR A 163 2.36 26.92 -8.94
CA THR A 163 2.62 26.60 -7.54
C THR A 163 2.58 25.09 -7.35
N VAL A 164 3.60 24.54 -6.68
CA VAL A 164 3.62 23.12 -6.31
C VAL A 164 2.46 22.86 -5.35
N LEU A 165 1.52 22.02 -5.76
CA LEU A 165 0.38 21.62 -4.95
C LEU A 165 0.78 20.44 -4.05
N ASP A 166 0.45 20.53 -2.77
CA ASP A 166 0.62 19.39 -1.87
C ASP A 166 -0.39 18.29 -2.21
N VAL A 167 0.02 17.03 -2.08
CA VAL A 167 -0.84 15.88 -2.39
C VAL A 167 -2.16 15.89 -1.64
N LEU A 168 -2.21 16.45 -0.44
CA LEU A 168 -3.45 16.55 0.34
C LEU A 168 -4.46 17.54 -0.25
N ASP A 169 -4.01 18.48 -1.09
CA ASP A 169 -4.86 19.48 -1.75
C ASP A 169 -5.27 19.06 -3.16
N VAL A 170 -4.85 17.89 -3.61
CA VAL A 170 -5.16 17.35 -4.93
C VAL A 170 -6.61 16.91 -4.99
N ALA A 171 -7.27 17.22 -6.12
CA ALA A 171 -8.64 16.83 -6.39
C ALA A 171 -8.70 15.77 -7.50
N GLY A 172 -9.88 15.18 -7.67
CA GLY A 172 -10.13 14.22 -8.76
C GLY A 172 -9.74 12.80 -8.45
N TRP A 173 -9.52 12.46 -7.18
CA TRP A 173 -9.30 11.07 -6.80
C TRP A 173 -10.48 10.20 -7.22
N PRO A 174 -10.23 9.00 -7.78
CA PRO A 174 -11.31 8.05 -8.07
C PRO A 174 -12.08 7.70 -6.80
N GLU A 175 -13.39 7.44 -6.94
CA GLU A 175 -14.18 6.93 -5.82
C GLU A 175 -13.67 5.54 -5.42
N ALA A 176 -13.54 5.33 -4.10
CA ALA A 176 -13.18 4.03 -3.57
C ALA A 176 -14.43 3.13 -3.57
N ASN A 177 -14.31 1.97 -4.22
CA ASN A 177 -15.33 0.94 -4.18
C ASN A 177 -15.20 0.07 -2.93
#